data_f0ee79205e33cd68dd976948a1023258
#
_entry.id   f0ee79205e33cd68dd976948a1023258
#
_cell.length_a   1.000
_cell.length_b   1.000
_cell.length_c   1.000
_cell.angle_alpha   90.00
_cell.angle_beta   90.00
_cell.angle_gamma   90.00
#
_symmetry.space_group_name_H-M   'P 1'
#
loop_
_entity.id
_entity.type
_entity.pdbx_description
1 polymer ?
#
loop_
_entity_poly.entity_id
_entity_poly.type
_entity_poly.pdbx_seq_one_letter_code
_entity_poly.pdbx_strand_id
1 'polypeptide(L)'
;MSSVSGAVPQPSFKTRGELWIARGLHGFYSVWPRRLEACAPPLFALHDIPVAEGAPPPPPAVPAGPAPSIRPIPPIPPIVWAYWNGTMQPLLIQRCFDNWQRTNPGFTIRILNEASVLDYIPDIPAVLDGASHAKRADWIRLELLRRHGGIWVDASSILTRPLDWVLEQHARTPAEFTGFYLERHTRDAAYPVVENWFMAAPPGSPLIADWQHEFTTEVIHRSGHEYIAHLQA
;
A
#
# COMPACT_ATOMS: atom_id res chain seq x y z
N MET A 1 43.13 24.90 29.75
CA MET A 1 42.54 24.77 28.43
C MET A 1 42.31 23.29 28.17
N SER A 2 41.14 22.79 28.51
CA SER A 2 40.79 21.36 28.36
C SER A 2 39.94 21.21 27.11
N SER A 3 40.45 20.54 26.12
CA SER A 3 39.72 20.20 24.85
C SER A 3 38.76 19.05 25.15
N VAL A 4 37.48 19.35 25.13
CA VAL A 4 36.41 18.33 25.12
C VAL A 4 36.29 17.78 23.71
N SER A 5 36.90 16.60 23.50
CA SER A 5 36.67 15.80 22.28
C SER A 5 35.31 15.16 22.36
N GLY A 6 34.31 15.77 21.75
CA GLY A 6 32.98 15.18 21.57
C GLY A 6 33.02 14.05 20.55
N ALA A 7 33.06 12.81 21.00
CA ALA A 7 32.90 11.65 20.14
C ALA A 7 31.50 11.65 19.54
N VAL A 8 31.41 11.75 18.21
CA VAL A 8 30.13 11.60 17.48
C VAL A 8 29.59 10.19 17.74
N PRO A 9 28.37 10.03 18.26
CA PRO A 9 27.82 8.70 18.53
C PRO A 9 27.73 7.88 17.23
N GLN A 10 28.27 6.66 17.28
CA GLN A 10 28.19 5.72 16.16
C GLN A 10 26.74 5.30 15.95
N PRO A 11 26.24 5.32 14.69
CA PRO A 11 24.88 4.92 14.41
C PRO A 11 24.63 3.45 14.79
N SER A 12 23.42 3.14 15.26
CA SER A 12 23.01 1.78 15.61
C SER A 12 23.09 0.85 14.38
N PHE A 13 23.11 -0.46 14.62
CA PHE A 13 23.16 -1.46 13.54
C PHE A 13 21.99 -1.31 12.56
N LYS A 14 20.80 -0.98 13.06
CA LYS A 14 19.60 -0.69 12.25
C LYS A 14 19.82 0.54 11.36
N THR A 15 20.31 1.63 11.93
CA THR A 15 20.61 2.87 11.19
C THR A 15 21.72 2.67 10.14
N ARG A 16 22.70 1.78 10.41
CA ARG A 16 23.73 1.40 9.43
C ARG A 16 23.13 0.62 8.25
N GLY A 17 22.19 -0.28 8.51
CA GLY A 17 21.46 -1.02 7.48
C GLY A 17 20.64 -0.09 6.57
N GLU A 18 19.89 0.83 7.16
CA GLU A 18 19.11 1.84 6.45
C GLU A 18 19.99 2.75 5.59
N LEU A 19 21.14 3.19 6.12
CA LEU A 19 22.15 3.97 5.37
C LEU A 19 22.78 3.18 4.23
N TRP A 20 23.00 1.88 4.40
CA TRP A 20 23.56 1.02 3.35
C TRP A 20 22.55 0.81 2.22
N ILE A 21 21.28 0.59 2.54
CA ILE A 21 20.18 0.51 1.58
C ILE A 21 20.03 1.86 0.84
N ALA A 22 20.03 2.98 1.55
CA ALA A 22 19.92 4.30 0.94
C ALA A 22 21.11 4.61 0.00
N ARG A 23 22.33 4.21 0.35
CA ARG A 23 23.53 4.35 -0.50
C ARG A 23 23.47 3.43 -1.72
N GLY A 24 22.99 2.19 -1.54
CA GLY A 24 22.78 1.24 -2.63
C GLY A 24 21.76 1.76 -3.63
N LEU A 25 20.63 2.28 -3.16
CA LEU A 25 19.60 2.90 -3.97
C LEU A 25 20.12 4.16 -4.67
N HIS A 26 20.87 5.02 -3.97
CA HIS A 26 21.45 6.22 -4.61
C HIS A 26 22.46 5.86 -5.73
N GLY A 27 23.31 4.88 -5.50
CA GLY A 27 24.23 4.37 -6.54
C GLY A 27 23.48 3.76 -7.72
N PHE A 28 22.41 3.03 -7.47
CA PHE A 28 21.55 2.42 -8.47
C PHE A 28 20.81 3.49 -9.31
N TYR A 29 20.20 4.48 -8.67
CA TYR A 29 19.47 5.57 -9.34
C TYR A 29 20.37 6.58 -10.04
N SER A 30 21.64 6.76 -9.65
CA SER A 30 22.58 7.64 -10.34
C SER A 30 23.10 7.06 -11.68
N VAL A 31 23.05 5.74 -11.85
CA VAL A 31 23.53 5.03 -13.06
C VAL A 31 22.38 4.59 -13.98
N TRP A 32 21.17 4.43 -13.45
CA TRP A 32 20.03 3.79 -14.14
C TRP A 32 19.23 4.66 -15.13
N PRO A 33 19.09 6.00 -15.01
CA PRO A 33 18.17 6.78 -15.86
C PRO A 33 18.39 6.61 -17.36
N ARG A 34 19.59 6.27 -17.77
CA ARG A 34 19.92 6.13 -19.21
C ARG A 34 19.60 4.75 -19.81
N ARG A 35 19.29 3.74 -18.97
CA ARG A 35 18.95 2.37 -19.44
C ARG A 35 17.46 2.05 -19.37
N LEU A 36 16.69 2.76 -18.56
CA LEU A 36 15.24 2.54 -18.43
C LEU A 36 14.45 2.98 -19.66
N GLU A 37 14.94 3.98 -20.44
CA GLU A 37 14.31 4.37 -21.70
C GLU A 37 14.46 3.32 -22.82
N ALA A 38 15.46 2.44 -22.71
CA ALA A 38 15.77 1.45 -23.76
C ALA A 38 15.19 0.03 -23.48
N CYS A 39 14.71 -0.25 -22.29
CA CYS A 39 14.34 -1.61 -21.85
C CYS A 39 13.06 -1.68 -20.99
N ALA A 40 12.12 -0.74 -21.13
CA ALA A 40 10.82 -0.92 -20.51
C ALA A 40 9.98 -1.88 -21.37
N PRO A 41 9.87 -3.19 -21.02
CA PRO A 41 8.73 -3.94 -21.52
C PRO A 41 7.47 -3.21 -21.03
N PRO A 42 6.34 -3.27 -21.76
CA PRO A 42 5.11 -2.67 -21.29
C PRO A 42 4.85 -3.19 -19.88
N LEU A 43 4.78 -2.30 -18.91
CA LEU A 43 4.67 -2.60 -17.47
C LEU A 43 3.36 -3.35 -17.12
N PHE A 44 2.53 -3.64 -18.11
CA PHE A 44 1.27 -4.37 -18.05
C PHE A 44 1.13 -5.24 -19.31
N ALA A 45 1.93 -6.30 -19.41
CA ALA A 45 1.40 -7.49 -20.03
C ALA A 45 0.48 -8.11 -18.97
N LEU A 46 -0.82 -8.18 -19.24
CA LEU A 46 -1.65 -9.25 -18.69
C LEU A 46 -0.95 -10.53 -19.19
N HIS A 47 -0.09 -11.09 -18.35
CA HIS A 47 0.40 -12.44 -18.63
C HIS A 47 -0.83 -13.33 -18.42
N ASP A 48 -1.31 -13.92 -19.49
CA ASP A 48 -2.11 -15.13 -19.37
C ASP A 48 -1.23 -16.10 -18.58
N ILE A 49 -1.54 -16.23 -17.28
CA ILE A 49 -0.83 -17.16 -16.41
C ILE A 49 -1.15 -18.55 -16.98
N PRO A 50 -0.17 -19.29 -17.50
CA PRO A 50 -0.45 -20.62 -18.03
C PRO A 50 -1.05 -21.45 -16.89
N VAL A 51 -2.29 -21.86 -17.04
CA VAL A 51 -2.94 -22.81 -16.13
C VAL A 51 -2.07 -24.06 -16.15
N ALA A 52 -1.46 -24.41 -15.02
CA ALA A 52 -0.63 -25.58 -14.90
C ALA A 52 -1.46 -26.80 -15.36
N GLU A 53 -1.01 -27.52 -16.37
CA GLU A 53 -1.61 -28.79 -16.75
C GLU A 53 -1.55 -29.73 -15.53
N GLY A 54 -2.73 -30.04 -14.97
CA GLY A 54 -2.86 -30.85 -13.76
C GLY A 54 -3.55 -30.15 -12.59
N ALA A 55 -4.11 -28.95 -12.80
CA ALA A 55 -4.98 -28.32 -11.78
C ALA A 55 -6.15 -29.26 -11.43
N PRO A 56 -6.49 -29.45 -10.12
CA PRO A 56 -7.64 -30.23 -9.73
C PRO A 56 -8.90 -29.65 -10.41
N PRO A 57 -9.89 -30.51 -10.76
CA PRO A 57 -11.11 -30.04 -11.38
C PRO A 57 -11.75 -28.96 -10.51
N PRO A 58 -12.32 -27.91 -11.12
CA PRO A 58 -12.99 -26.86 -10.35
C PRO A 58 -14.05 -27.49 -9.44
N PRO A 59 -14.23 -26.96 -8.22
CA PRO A 59 -15.29 -27.43 -7.33
C PRO A 59 -16.63 -27.40 -8.08
N PRO A 60 -17.55 -28.34 -7.78
CA PRO A 60 -18.85 -28.40 -8.44
C PRO A 60 -19.53 -27.03 -8.32
N ALA A 61 -20.04 -26.56 -9.45
CA ALA A 61 -20.71 -25.25 -9.52
C ALA A 61 -21.78 -25.19 -8.43
N VAL A 62 -21.64 -24.28 -7.50
CA VAL A 62 -22.68 -23.95 -6.53
C VAL A 62 -23.89 -23.53 -7.37
N PRO A 63 -25.10 -24.09 -7.13
CA PRO A 63 -26.28 -23.71 -7.89
C PRO A 63 -26.44 -22.21 -7.85
N ALA A 64 -26.51 -21.58 -9.02
CA ALA A 64 -26.63 -20.15 -9.17
C ALA A 64 -27.90 -19.70 -8.44
N GLY A 65 -27.71 -19.12 -7.26
CA GLY A 65 -28.74 -18.28 -6.65
C GLY A 65 -29.12 -17.15 -7.62
N PRO A 66 -30.23 -16.41 -7.39
CA PRO A 66 -30.61 -15.30 -8.23
C PRO A 66 -29.37 -14.40 -8.43
N ALA A 67 -29.05 -14.10 -9.71
CA ALA A 67 -27.85 -13.35 -10.05
C ALA A 67 -27.75 -12.12 -9.15
N PRO A 68 -26.64 -11.94 -8.44
CA PRO A 68 -26.47 -10.77 -7.58
C PRO A 68 -26.69 -9.54 -8.46
N SER A 69 -27.55 -8.62 -8.03
CA SER A 69 -27.73 -7.34 -8.70
C SER A 69 -26.36 -6.67 -8.74
N ILE A 70 -25.73 -6.64 -9.90
CA ILE A 70 -24.41 -6.03 -10.10
C ILE A 70 -24.57 -4.55 -9.78
N ARG A 71 -24.21 -4.14 -8.57
CA ARG A 71 -24.13 -2.71 -8.26
C ARG A 71 -23.00 -2.13 -9.10
N PRO A 72 -23.26 -1.03 -9.82
CA PRO A 72 -22.18 -0.38 -10.55
C PRO A 72 -21.09 0.03 -9.56
N ILE A 73 -19.85 -0.36 -9.85
CA ILE A 73 -18.67 0.00 -9.04
C ILE A 73 -18.41 1.50 -9.27
N PRO A 74 -18.41 2.34 -8.22
CA PRO A 74 -18.22 3.77 -8.39
C PRO A 74 -16.77 4.10 -8.82
N PRO A 75 -16.51 5.30 -9.37
CA PRO A 75 -15.15 5.70 -9.75
C PRO A 75 -14.25 5.87 -8.51
N ILE A 76 -12.96 5.63 -8.69
CA ILE A 76 -11.94 5.94 -7.69
C ILE A 76 -11.74 7.46 -7.68
N PRO A 77 -11.90 8.17 -6.53
CA PRO A 77 -11.64 9.59 -6.45
C PRO A 77 -10.16 9.91 -6.69
N PRO A 78 -9.81 11.05 -7.31
CA PRO A 78 -8.43 11.47 -7.52
C PRO A 78 -7.82 12.04 -6.22
N ILE A 79 -7.82 11.25 -5.16
CA ILE A 79 -7.27 11.58 -3.85
C ILE A 79 -6.15 10.61 -3.54
N VAL A 80 -4.98 11.13 -3.15
CA VAL A 80 -3.85 10.32 -2.66
C VAL A 80 -3.74 10.51 -1.16
N TRP A 81 -3.77 9.41 -0.43
CA TRP A 81 -3.64 9.35 1.01
C TRP A 81 -2.25 8.88 1.42
N ALA A 82 -1.68 9.51 2.41
CA ALA A 82 -0.55 9.03 3.17
C ALA A 82 -0.72 9.34 4.66
N TYR A 83 -0.01 8.62 5.50
CA TYR A 83 0.02 8.87 6.93
C TYR A 83 1.47 8.84 7.43
N TRP A 84 1.80 9.83 8.26
CA TRP A 84 3.09 9.94 8.94
C TRP A 84 2.87 10.35 10.39
N ASN A 85 3.08 9.43 11.32
CA ASN A 85 2.79 9.65 12.74
C ASN A 85 3.79 10.57 13.47
N GLY A 86 4.98 10.82 12.88
CA GLY A 86 5.99 11.68 13.48
C GLY A 86 5.62 13.17 13.41
N THR A 87 5.98 13.94 14.45
CA THR A 87 5.81 15.40 14.48
C THR A 87 6.69 16.12 13.46
N MET A 88 7.84 15.52 13.13
CA MET A 88 8.76 16.00 12.10
C MET A 88 8.91 14.95 11.00
N GLN A 89 8.81 15.41 9.76
CA GLN A 89 9.05 14.57 8.60
C GLN A 89 10.55 14.62 8.25
N PRO A 90 11.25 13.48 8.21
CA PRO A 90 12.60 13.42 7.68
C PRO A 90 12.70 13.96 6.26
N LEU A 91 13.85 14.48 5.87
CA LEU A 91 14.05 15.08 4.55
C LEU A 91 13.66 14.13 3.40
N LEU A 92 13.92 12.84 3.55
CA LEU A 92 13.51 11.83 2.55
C LEU A 92 11.98 11.84 2.35
N ILE A 93 11.22 11.84 3.45
CA ILE A 93 9.76 11.84 3.41
C ILE A 93 9.22 13.13 2.79
N GLN A 94 9.79 14.28 3.15
CA GLN A 94 9.45 15.56 2.51
C GLN A 94 9.68 15.51 0.99
N ARG A 95 10.80 14.92 0.54
CA ARG A 95 11.11 14.76 -0.88
C ARG A 95 10.14 13.81 -1.61
N CYS A 96 9.65 12.78 -0.94
CA CYS A 96 8.60 11.93 -1.49
C CYS A 96 7.31 12.73 -1.72
N PHE A 97 6.89 13.51 -0.74
CA PHE A 97 5.68 14.33 -0.86
C PHE A 97 5.81 15.46 -1.90
N ASP A 98 6.96 16.13 -1.97
CA ASP A 98 7.27 17.10 -3.05
C ASP A 98 7.21 16.44 -4.44
N ASN A 99 7.70 15.20 -4.54
CA ASN A 99 7.63 14.42 -5.78
C ASN A 99 6.17 14.13 -6.15
N TRP A 100 5.33 13.69 -5.20
CA TRP A 100 3.93 13.37 -5.50
C TRP A 100 3.15 14.59 -5.99
N GLN A 101 3.30 15.74 -5.31
CA GLN A 101 2.63 16.99 -5.70
C GLN A 101 3.02 17.44 -7.10
N ARG A 102 4.31 17.34 -7.42
CA ARG A 102 4.83 17.72 -8.74
C ARG A 102 4.38 16.76 -9.85
N THR A 103 4.34 15.46 -9.54
CA THR A 103 4.03 14.41 -10.51
C THR A 103 2.53 14.26 -10.75
N ASN A 104 1.69 14.65 -9.79
CA ASN A 104 0.24 14.46 -9.83
C ASN A 104 -0.54 15.77 -9.57
N PRO A 105 -0.42 16.78 -10.42
CA PRO A 105 -1.09 18.07 -10.21
C PRO A 105 -2.62 17.99 -10.26
N GLY A 106 -3.19 16.94 -10.85
CA GLY A 106 -4.63 16.67 -10.93
C GLY A 106 -5.21 15.95 -9.70
N PHE A 107 -4.36 15.58 -8.73
CA PHE A 107 -4.79 14.84 -7.55
C PHE A 107 -4.80 15.72 -6.29
N THR A 108 -5.75 15.45 -5.41
CA THR A 108 -5.74 16.00 -4.05
C THR A 108 -4.86 15.12 -3.17
N ILE A 109 -3.67 15.60 -2.78
CA ILE A 109 -2.75 14.85 -1.92
C ILE A 109 -3.03 15.20 -0.46
N ARG A 110 -3.34 14.19 0.35
CA ARG A 110 -3.64 14.27 1.77
C ARG A 110 -2.59 13.51 2.58
N ILE A 111 -1.70 14.27 3.23
CA ILE A 111 -0.66 13.72 4.11
C ILE A 111 -1.14 13.92 5.53
N LEU A 112 -1.59 12.86 6.16
CA LEU A 112 -2.21 12.88 7.47
C LEU A 112 -1.19 12.59 8.57
N ASN A 113 -1.48 13.06 9.77
CA ASN A 113 -0.78 12.74 11.01
C ASN A 113 -1.79 12.40 12.10
N GLU A 114 -1.34 12.18 13.33
CA GLU A 114 -2.20 11.82 14.47
C GLU A 114 -3.34 12.80 14.73
N ALA A 115 -3.15 14.09 14.46
CA ALA A 115 -4.19 15.09 14.66
C ALA A 115 -5.13 15.17 13.45
N SER A 116 -4.58 15.32 12.24
CA SER A 116 -5.37 15.53 11.02
C SER A 116 -6.09 14.27 10.52
N VAL A 117 -5.69 13.07 10.94
CA VAL A 117 -6.41 11.84 10.61
C VAL A 117 -7.83 11.83 11.20
N LEU A 118 -8.03 12.48 12.32
CA LEU A 118 -9.33 12.56 13.00
C LEU A 118 -10.38 13.35 12.20
N ASP A 119 -9.96 14.22 11.29
CA ASP A 119 -10.87 14.93 10.38
C ASP A 119 -11.54 13.97 9.38
N TYR A 120 -10.93 12.81 9.13
CA TYR A 120 -11.40 11.80 8.19
C TYR A 120 -11.88 10.51 8.88
N ILE A 121 -11.31 10.19 10.03
CA ILE A 121 -11.62 9.01 10.84
C ILE A 121 -11.76 9.46 12.31
N PRO A 122 -12.92 9.95 12.73
CA PRO A 122 -13.11 10.46 14.10
C PRO A 122 -13.13 9.35 15.17
N ASP A 123 -13.35 8.11 14.77
CA ASP A 123 -13.62 6.94 15.63
C ASP A 123 -12.52 5.88 15.53
N ILE A 124 -11.25 6.27 15.70
CA ILE A 124 -10.14 5.33 15.74
C ILE A 124 -10.26 4.45 17.01
N PRO A 125 -10.24 3.10 16.88
CA PRO A 125 -10.35 2.21 18.03
C PRO A 125 -9.22 2.39 19.05
N ALA A 126 -9.55 2.49 20.35
CA ALA A 126 -8.58 2.69 21.42
C ALA A 126 -7.53 1.56 21.52
N VAL A 127 -7.84 0.36 21.03
CA VAL A 127 -6.88 -0.76 20.96
C VAL A 127 -5.62 -0.41 20.12
N LEU A 128 -5.74 0.57 19.23
CA LEU A 128 -4.61 1.05 18.42
C LEU A 128 -3.67 1.99 19.16
N ASP A 129 -4.03 2.50 20.33
CA ASP A 129 -3.17 3.42 21.09
C ASP A 129 -1.87 2.74 21.56
N GLY A 130 -1.92 1.42 21.81
CA GLY A 130 -0.76 0.59 22.15
C GLY A 130 -0.14 -0.17 20.98
N ALA A 131 -0.70 -0.04 19.78
CA ALA A 131 -0.21 -0.77 18.61
C ALA A 131 1.08 -0.16 18.03
N SER A 132 1.83 -0.96 17.27
CA SER A 132 2.97 -0.42 16.52
C SER A 132 2.49 0.61 15.49
N HIS A 133 3.35 1.58 15.17
CA HIS A 133 3.04 2.59 14.14
C HIS A 133 2.68 1.98 12.79
N ALA A 134 3.31 0.86 12.42
CA ALA A 134 2.99 0.14 11.20
C ALA A 134 1.55 -0.41 11.24
N LYS A 135 1.18 -1.11 12.32
CA LYS A 135 -0.17 -1.67 12.48
C LYS A 135 -1.24 -0.58 12.51
N ARG A 136 -0.95 0.54 13.17
CA ARG A 136 -1.85 1.72 13.18
C ARG A 136 -2.01 2.31 11.77
N ALA A 137 -0.92 2.43 11.01
CA ALA A 137 -0.96 2.89 9.62
C ALA A 137 -1.73 1.91 8.71
N ASP A 138 -1.57 0.59 8.93
CA ASP A 138 -2.30 -0.44 8.20
C ASP A 138 -3.82 -0.34 8.43
N TRP A 139 -4.24 -0.10 9.66
CA TRP A 139 -5.65 0.11 9.98
C TRP A 139 -6.18 1.41 9.35
N ILE A 140 -5.45 2.52 9.47
CA ILE A 140 -5.82 3.83 8.93
C ILE A 140 -5.99 3.77 7.41
N ARG A 141 -5.07 3.10 6.69
CA ARG A 141 -5.14 2.97 5.23
C ARG A 141 -6.42 2.27 4.78
N LEU A 142 -6.77 1.17 5.42
CA LEU A 142 -7.98 0.43 5.11
C LEU A 142 -9.24 1.26 5.40
N GLU A 143 -9.26 1.96 6.53
CA GLU A 143 -10.41 2.76 6.93
C GLU A 143 -10.61 3.99 6.03
N LEU A 144 -9.52 4.67 5.61
CA LEU A 144 -9.59 5.76 4.64
C LEU A 144 -10.14 5.29 3.30
N LEU A 145 -9.62 4.17 2.78
CA LEU A 145 -10.09 3.61 1.51
C LEU A 145 -11.53 3.13 1.61
N ARG A 146 -11.94 2.50 2.73
CA ARG A 146 -13.31 2.05 2.96
C ARG A 146 -14.30 3.22 2.93
N ARG A 147 -13.98 4.32 3.64
CA ARG A 147 -14.88 5.50 3.78
C ARG A 147 -14.87 6.39 2.56
N HIS A 148 -13.69 6.70 2.08
CA HIS A 148 -13.48 7.79 1.13
C HIS A 148 -13.05 7.31 -0.25
N GLY A 149 -12.58 6.07 -0.38
CA GLY A 149 -11.92 5.62 -1.60
C GLY A 149 -10.62 6.39 -1.85
N GLY A 150 -10.10 6.32 -3.08
CA GLY A 150 -8.87 6.97 -3.49
C GLY A 150 -7.69 6.02 -3.58
N ILE A 151 -6.50 6.57 -3.46
CA ILE A 151 -5.24 5.86 -3.61
C ILE A 151 -4.42 6.05 -2.34
N TRP A 152 -4.07 4.95 -1.68
CA TRP A 152 -3.06 4.97 -0.62
C TRP A 152 -1.68 4.74 -1.19
N VAL A 153 -0.70 5.53 -0.72
CA VAL A 153 0.71 5.35 -1.03
C VAL A 153 1.52 5.50 0.25
N ASP A 154 2.38 4.54 0.56
CA ASP A 154 3.27 4.66 1.73
C ASP A 154 4.19 5.86 1.61
N ALA A 155 4.33 6.63 2.69
CA ALA A 155 5.00 7.92 2.74
C ALA A 155 6.47 7.92 2.24
N SER A 156 7.13 6.77 2.25
CA SER A 156 8.52 6.61 1.77
C SER A 156 8.65 6.27 0.27
N SER A 157 7.54 6.29 -0.47
CA SER A 157 7.51 5.93 -1.89
C SER A 157 7.85 7.13 -2.77
N ILE A 158 8.59 6.89 -3.86
CA ILE A 158 8.83 7.87 -4.94
C ILE A 158 8.03 7.45 -6.17
N LEU A 159 7.19 8.36 -6.67
CA LEU A 159 6.40 8.13 -7.87
C LEU A 159 7.23 8.50 -9.10
N THR A 160 7.49 7.52 -9.97
CA THR A 160 8.24 7.69 -11.21
C THR A 160 7.37 8.07 -12.40
N ARG A 161 6.03 8.04 -12.21
CA ARG A 161 5.03 8.40 -13.22
C ARG A 161 3.76 8.93 -12.54
N PRO A 162 2.91 9.71 -13.23
CA PRO A 162 1.61 10.13 -12.73
C PRO A 162 0.70 8.94 -12.40
N LEU A 163 -0.24 9.14 -11.48
CA LEU A 163 -1.20 8.12 -11.03
C LEU A 163 -2.47 8.03 -11.88
N ASP A 164 -2.58 8.84 -12.94
CA ASP A 164 -3.74 8.82 -13.86
C ASP A 164 -4.03 7.42 -14.40
N TRP A 165 -3.00 6.58 -14.58
CA TRP A 165 -3.16 5.20 -15.04
C TRP A 165 -4.10 4.37 -14.14
N VAL A 166 -4.16 4.67 -12.83
CA VAL A 166 -5.06 3.97 -11.89
C VAL A 166 -6.50 4.28 -12.26
N LEU A 167 -6.80 5.56 -12.46
CA LEU A 167 -8.16 6.01 -12.81
C LEU A 167 -8.55 5.53 -14.21
N GLU A 168 -7.62 5.57 -15.16
CA GLU A 168 -7.82 5.06 -16.52
C GLU A 168 -8.06 3.55 -16.53
N GLN A 169 -7.29 2.78 -15.77
CA GLN A 169 -7.46 1.34 -15.66
C GLN A 169 -8.80 1.00 -15.02
N HIS A 170 -9.16 1.70 -13.94
CA HIS A 170 -10.45 1.52 -13.28
C HIS A 170 -11.63 1.89 -14.21
N ALA A 171 -11.50 2.94 -15.01
CA ALA A 171 -12.54 3.33 -15.98
C ALA A 171 -12.75 2.28 -17.07
N ARG A 172 -11.68 1.58 -17.49
CA ARG A 172 -11.76 0.49 -18.49
C ARG A 172 -12.30 -0.81 -17.88
N THR A 173 -11.85 -1.14 -16.70
CA THR A 173 -12.17 -2.39 -16.00
C THR A 173 -12.46 -2.04 -14.54
N PRO A 174 -13.70 -1.64 -14.21
CA PRO A 174 -14.07 -1.32 -12.84
C PRO A 174 -13.79 -2.48 -11.89
N ALA A 175 -13.09 -2.20 -10.80
CA ALA A 175 -12.69 -3.19 -9.79
C ALA A 175 -12.87 -2.61 -8.39
N GLU A 176 -13.15 -3.47 -7.41
CA GLU A 176 -13.27 -3.08 -6.00
C GLU A 176 -11.92 -2.73 -5.37
N PHE A 177 -10.84 -3.19 -5.99
CA PHE A 177 -9.46 -2.97 -5.56
C PHE A 177 -8.51 -2.98 -6.75
N THR A 178 -7.50 -2.10 -6.70
CA THR A 178 -6.36 -2.09 -7.60
C THR A 178 -5.08 -1.96 -6.77
N GLY A 179 -4.12 -2.82 -6.99
CA GLY A 179 -2.86 -2.84 -6.25
C GLY A 179 -1.80 -3.69 -6.92
N PHE A 180 -0.68 -3.85 -6.26
CA PHE A 180 0.41 -4.73 -6.71
C PHE A 180 0.35 -6.05 -5.94
N TYR A 181 0.85 -7.11 -6.54
CA TYR A 181 0.97 -8.41 -5.90
C TYR A 181 2.42 -8.94 -5.99
N LEU A 182 2.75 -9.82 -5.05
CA LEU A 182 4.05 -10.48 -4.98
C LEU A 182 4.01 -11.81 -5.75
N GLU A 183 4.38 -11.77 -7.03
CA GLU A 183 4.38 -12.97 -7.89
C GLU A 183 5.15 -14.14 -7.25
N ARG A 184 6.35 -13.89 -6.75
CA ARG A 184 7.21 -14.92 -6.11
C ARG A 184 6.61 -15.57 -4.86
N HIS A 185 5.61 -14.94 -4.22
CA HIS A 185 4.93 -15.45 -3.02
C HIS A 185 3.52 -15.94 -3.33
N THR A 186 3.00 -15.64 -4.51
CA THR A 186 1.68 -16.08 -4.97
C THR A 186 1.79 -17.50 -5.54
N ARG A 187 1.19 -18.46 -4.84
CA ARG A 187 1.16 -19.88 -5.28
C ARG A 187 -0.03 -20.18 -6.16
N ASP A 188 -1.12 -19.46 -5.96
CA ASP A 188 -2.37 -19.57 -6.69
C ASP A 188 -2.78 -18.16 -7.17
N ALA A 189 -2.98 -18.00 -8.47
CA ALA A 189 -3.35 -16.74 -9.07
C ALA A 189 -4.75 -16.24 -8.62
N ALA A 190 -5.64 -17.16 -8.20
CA ALA A 190 -6.93 -16.81 -7.63
C ALA A 190 -6.82 -16.18 -6.23
N TYR A 191 -5.69 -16.39 -5.55
CA TYR A 191 -5.41 -15.89 -4.20
C TYR A 191 -4.04 -15.20 -4.16
N PRO A 192 -3.89 -14.04 -4.83
CA PRO A 192 -2.60 -13.36 -4.90
C PRO A 192 -2.20 -12.79 -3.56
N VAL A 193 -0.92 -12.87 -3.23
CA VAL A 193 -0.33 -12.16 -2.10
C VAL A 193 -0.15 -10.70 -2.50
N VAL A 194 -1.01 -9.81 -2.00
CA VAL A 194 -1.00 -8.40 -2.37
C VAL A 194 -0.06 -7.57 -1.48
N GLU A 195 0.49 -6.53 -2.09
CA GLU A 195 1.26 -5.50 -1.41
C GLU A 195 0.33 -4.44 -0.83
N ASN A 196 0.65 -3.93 0.36
CA ASN A 196 -0.19 -2.94 1.03
C ASN A 196 0.38 -1.50 0.98
N TRP A 197 1.59 -1.32 0.46
CA TRP A 197 2.20 0.00 0.33
C TRP A 197 1.55 0.88 -0.76
N PHE A 198 0.84 0.27 -1.70
CA PHE A 198 0.06 0.92 -2.74
C PHE A 198 -1.28 0.21 -2.89
N MET A 199 -2.36 0.93 -2.66
CA MET A 199 -3.72 0.41 -2.73
C MET A 199 -4.65 1.46 -3.30
N ALA A 200 -5.52 1.09 -4.23
CA ALA A 200 -6.55 1.99 -4.74
C ALA A 200 -7.91 1.28 -4.73
N ALA A 201 -8.93 2.00 -4.31
CA ALA A 201 -10.28 1.47 -4.24
C ALA A 201 -11.34 2.57 -4.41
N PRO A 202 -12.50 2.25 -4.96
CA PRO A 202 -13.67 3.13 -4.90
C PRO A 202 -14.19 3.22 -3.46
N PRO A 203 -14.90 4.31 -3.11
CA PRO A 203 -15.53 4.43 -1.80
C PRO A 203 -16.59 3.33 -1.61
N GLY A 204 -16.63 2.75 -0.40
CA GLY A 204 -17.59 1.70 -0.06
C GLY A 204 -17.31 0.36 -0.76
N SER A 205 -16.08 0.10 -1.20
CA SER A 205 -15.66 -1.21 -1.74
C SER A 205 -15.95 -2.32 -0.73
N PRO A 206 -16.74 -3.35 -1.10
CA PRO A 206 -16.99 -4.52 -0.26
C PRO A 206 -15.69 -5.23 0.14
N LEU A 207 -14.76 -5.44 -0.79
CA LEU A 207 -13.48 -6.08 -0.52
C LEU A 207 -12.68 -5.32 0.55
N ILE A 208 -12.62 -3.98 0.46
CA ILE A 208 -11.92 -3.17 1.48
C ILE A 208 -12.68 -3.20 2.82
N ALA A 209 -14.01 -3.27 2.79
CA ALA A 209 -14.81 -3.38 4.01
C ALA A 209 -14.57 -4.72 4.73
N ASP A 210 -14.53 -5.82 3.99
CA ASP A 210 -14.24 -7.15 4.53
C ASP A 210 -12.80 -7.23 5.08
N TRP A 211 -11.83 -6.68 4.34
CA TRP A 211 -10.44 -6.62 4.80
C TRP A 211 -10.29 -5.76 6.07
N GLN A 212 -10.96 -4.60 6.12
CA GLN A 212 -10.96 -3.75 7.30
C GLN A 212 -11.63 -4.43 8.50
N HIS A 213 -12.71 -5.17 8.27
CA HIS A 213 -13.37 -5.96 9.30
C HIS A 213 -12.45 -7.04 9.88
N GLU A 214 -11.85 -7.86 9.02
CA GLU A 214 -10.89 -8.91 9.40
C GLU A 214 -9.68 -8.31 10.15
N PHE A 215 -9.15 -7.19 9.65
CA PHE A 215 -8.05 -6.52 10.32
C PHE A 215 -8.43 -6.06 11.73
N THR A 216 -9.62 -5.52 11.90
CA THR A 216 -10.09 -4.98 13.18
C THR A 216 -10.44 -6.06 14.18
N THR A 217 -11.01 -7.19 13.75
CA THR A 217 -11.45 -8.27 14.63
C THR A 217 -10.33 -9.25 14.97
N GLU A 218 -9.44 -9.52 14.00
CA GLU A 218 -8.47 -10.61 14.12
C GLU A 218 -7.01 -10.12 14.16
N VAL A 219 -6.60 -9.31 13.16
CA VAL A 219 -5.19 -8.96 12.99
C VAL A 219 -4.69 -7.97 14.05
N ILE A 220 -5.54 -7.03 14.46
CA ILE A 220 -5.17 -5.97 15.41
C ILE A 220 -4.70 -6.52 16.75
N HIS A 221 -5.26 -7.65 17.18
CA HIS A 221 -5.01 -8.30 18.46
C HIS A 221 -3.88 -9.34 18.45
N ARG A 222 -3.33 -9.68 17.26
CA ARG A 222 -2.34 -10.73 17.07
C ARG A 222 -1.06 -10.19 16.46
N SER A 223 0.05 -10.87 16.70
CA SER A 223 1.23 -10.70 15.85
C SER A 223 1.00 -11.34 14.46
N GLY A 224 1.78 -10.97 13.47
CA GLY A 224 1.66 -11.58 12.13
C GLY A 224 1.81 -13.11 12.15
N HIS A 225 2.71 -13.65 13.00
CA HIS A 225 2.89 -15.10 13.15
C HIS A 225 1.68 -15.78 13.81
N GLU A 226 1.11 -15.18 14.85
CA GLU A 226 -0.09 -15.68 15.51
C GLU A 226 -1.30 -15.67 14.59
N TYR A 227 -1.44 -14.64 13.77
CA TYR A 227 -2.51 -14.56 12.78
C TYR A 227 -2.39 -15.65 11.70
N ILE A 228 -1.17 -15.86 11.15
CA ILE A 228 -0.94 -16.92 10.18
C ILE A 228 -1.21 -18.30 10.79
N ALA A 229 -0.79 -18.54 12.02
CA ALA A 229 -1.07 -19.80 12.72
C ALA A 229 -2.58 -20.01 12.93
N HIS A 230 -3.32 -18.95 13.24
CA HIS A 230 -4.78 -18.98 13.37
C HIS A 230 -5.48 -19.37 12.07
N LEU A 231 -5.01 -18.87 10.92
CA LEU A 231 -5.58 -19.23 9.61
C LEU A 231 -5.28 -20.66 9.17
N GLN A 232 -4.27 -21.32 9.78
CA GLN A 232 -3.86 -22.68 9.45
C GLN A 232 -4.50 -23.74 10.37
N ALA A 233 -5.17 -23.34 11.42
CA ALA A 233 -5.81 -24.20 12.40
C ALA A 233 -7.24 -24.57 12.02
#